data_cce076c2d8d9827bf87e74d48a594261
#
_entry.id   cce076c2d8d9827bf87e74d48a594261
#
_cell.length_a   1.000
_cell.length_b   1.000
_cell.length_c   1.000
_cell.angle_alpha   90.00
_cell.angle_beta   90.00
_cell.angle_gamma   90.00
#
_symmetry.space_group_name_H-M   'P 1'
#
loop_
_entity.id
_entity.type
_entity.pdbx_description
1 polymer ?
#
loop_
_entity_poly.entity_id
_entity_poly.type
_entity_poly.pdbx_seq_one_letter_code
_entity_poly.pdbx_strand_id
1 'polypeptide(L)'
;MDTTPTTLSRNTSSAVEEQHSVARTLVLHLLPGVLVLVFFLAVAPLVWGIGFPPVMAVYLASVFVVVPFELGYLIYQARKNGTSLGNIVLYRQPVPKGQLVLLVVLLFVGGSVLGALLLPVDFIVKENLFSWVPSGYDVTYGLYGDVARFSTTALLVMWVFGLPVNVIAGPVVEEMYFRGYLLPRISRFGVWAPLLNTVLFSLYHFFNPFGFISRIGSFLPMAYGAWWKRSIYVSMIVHVLFNFTTAVFILLLILGIFGGVPG
;
A
#
# COMPACT_ATOMS: atom_id res chain seq x y z
N MET A 1 63.93 10.64 -5.56
CA MET A 1 62.66 10.32 -6.24
C MET A 1 61.77 9.60 -5.22
N ASP A 2 60.94 10.37 -4.58
CA ASP A 2 60.08 9.89 -3.50
C ASP A 2 58.65 9.75 -4.07
N THR A 3 58.21 8.53 -4.28
CA THR A 3 56.88 8.21 -4.79
C THR A 3 56.02 7.68 -3.66
N THR A 4 55.41 8.61 -2.90
CA THR A 4 54.40 8.28 -1.90
C THR A 4 53.09 7.99 -2.64
N PRO A 5 52.45 6.82 -2.47
CA PRO A 5 51.12 6.57 -3.03
C PRO A 5 50.06 7.29 -2.17
N THR A 6 49.39 8.24 -2.78
CA THR A 6 48.24 8.94 -2.21
C THR A 6 47.11 7.91 -2.04
N THR A 7 46.91 7.42 -0.82
CA THR A 7 45.74 6.62 -0.45
C THR A 7 44.52 7.53 -0.44
N LEU A 8 43.71 7.45 -1.50
CA LEU A 8 42.34 7.97 -1.51
C LEU A 8 41.55 7.24 -0.46
N SER A 9 41.45 7.82 0.74
CA SER A 9 40.51 7.47 1.78
C SER A 9 39.10 7.65 1.22
N ARG A 10 38.51 6.55 0.78
CA ARG A 10 37.04 6.49 0.60
C ARG A 10 36.40 6.65 1.96
N ASN A 11 36.13 7.88 2.37
CA ASN A 11 35.21 8.19 3.43
C ASN A 11 33.79 7.74 3.01
N THR A 12 33.51 6.46 3.12
CA THR A 12 32.14 5.96 3.24
C THR A 12 31.73 6.14 4.69
N SER A 13 31.49 7.38 5.11
CA SER A 13 30.67 7.60 6.28
C SER A 13 29.29 7.05 5.91
N SER A 14 28.97 5.85 6.38
CA SER A 14 27.59 5.39 6.49
C SER A 14 26.90 6.42 7.40
N ALA A 15 26.22 7.38 6.80
CA ALA A 15 25.39 8.30 7.55
C ALA A 15 24.45 7.40 8.39
N VAL A 16 24.61 7.45 9.71
CA VAL A 16 23.73 6.75 10.64
C VAL A 16 22.33 7.26 10.34
N GLU A 17 21.48 6.39 9.79
CA GLU A 17 20.11 6.76 9.46
C GLU A 17 19.42 7.29 10.71
N GLU A 18 18.85 8.49 10.65
CA GLU A 18 18.07 9.07 11.74
C GLU A 18 16.91 8.12 12.08
N GLN A 19 16.97 7.49 13.26
CA GLN A 19 15.92 6.58 13.71
C GLN A 19 14.75 7.38 14.29
N HIS A 20 13.53 7.02 13.87
CA HIS A 20 12.32 7.66 14.38
C HIS A 20 12.02 7.25 15.82
N SER A 21 11.59 8.20 16.66
CA SER A 21 10.98 7.88 17.96
C SER A 21 9.69 7.06 17.76
N VAL A 22 9.21 6.38 18.79
CA VAL A 22 7.94 5.62 18.74
C VAL A 22 6.78 6.52 18.33
N ALA A 23 6.67 7.71 18.96
CA ALA A 23 5.62 8.67 18.63
C ALA A 23 5.68 9.11 17.15
N ARG A 24 6.88 9.47 16.65
CA ARG A 24 7.06 9.82 15.23
C ARG A 24 6.72 8.67 14.29
N THR A 25 7.08 7.43 14.67
CA THR A 25 6.73 6.24 13.92
C THR A 25 5.22 6.08 13.78
N LEU A 26 4.49 6.14 14.91
CA LEU A 26 3.03 6.01 14.92
C LEU A 26 2.36 7.13 14.10
N VAL A 27 2.76 8.39 14.34
CA VAL A 27 2.19 9.54 13.63
C VAL A 27 2.39 9.40 12.12
N LEU A 28 3.62 9.13 11.66
CA LEU A 28 3.90 9.07 10.23
C LEU A 28 3.26 7.86 9.54
N HIS A 29 3.08 6.73 10.23
CA HIS A 29 2.38 5.60 9.64
C HIS A 29 0.85 5.80 9.60
N LEU A 30 0.25 6.45 10.60
CA LEU A 30 -1.20 6.46 10.76
C LEU A 30 -1.87 7.77 10.27
N LEU A 31 -1.14 8.89 10.27
CA LEU A 31 -1.69 10.18 9.86
C LEU A 31 -2.27 10.18 8.44
N PRO A 32 -1.59 9.63 7.40
CA PRO A 32 -2.20 9.58 6.07
C PRO A 32 -3.51 8.78 6.08
N GLY A 33 -3.60 7.70 6.86
CA GLY A 33 -4.83 6.92 7.00
C GLY A 33 -5.97 7.69 7.66
N VAL A 34 -5.68 8.53 8.67
CA VAL A 34 -6.68 9.41 9.27
C VAL A 34 -7.20 10.41 8.23
N LEU A 35 -6.30 11.01 7.44
CA LEU A 35 -6.69 11.94 6.37
C LEU A 35 -7.55 11.27 5.30
N VAL A 36 -7.20 10.03 4.91
CA VAL A 36 -8.00 9.22 3.97
C VAL A 36 -9.37 8.92 4.58
N LEU A 37 -9.45 8.53 5.86
CA LEU A 37 -10.72 8.28 6.52
C LEU A 37 -11.62 9.51 6.53
N VAL A 38 -11.08 10.69 6.89
CA VAL A 38 -11.85 11.95 6.89
C VAL A 38 -12.38 12.26 5.50
N PHE A 39 -11.52 12.15 4.47
CA PHE A 39 -11.94 12.34 3.08
C PHE A 39 -12.99 11.31 2.66
N PHE A 40 -12.78 10.04 2.98
CA PHE A 40 -13.71 8.96 2.67
C PHE A 40 -15.08 9.19 3.29
N LEU A 41 -15.15 9.53 4.57
CA LEU A 41 -16.43 9.81 5.25
C LEU A 41 -17.19 10.97 4.63
N ALA A 42 -16.49 11.97 4.09
CA ALA A 42 -17.11 13.11 3.41
C ALA A 42 -17.56 12.77 1.97
N VAL A 43 -16.80 11.97 1.24
CA VAL A 43 -16.98 11.74 -0.21
C VAL A 43 -17.78 10.48 -0.52
N ALA A 44 -17.71 9.42 0.33
CA ALA A 44 -18.41 8.17 0.08
C ALA A 44 -19.94 8.35 -0.10
N PRO A 45 -20.66 9.13 0.74
CA PRO A 45 -22.09 9.35 0.52
C PRO A 45 -22.38 10.12 -0.78
N LEU A 46 -21.48 10.97 -1.23
CA LEU A 46 -21.65 11.73 -2.48
C LEU A 46 -21.53 10.81 -3.69
N VAL A 47 -20.49 9.98 -3.75
CA VAL A 47 -20.30 9.02 -4.85
C VAL A 47 -21.40 7.95 -4.84
N TRP A 48 -21.84 7.51 -3.65
CA TRP A 48 -22.97 6.60 -3.50
C TRP A 48 -24.26 7.20 -4.04
N GLY A 49 -24.54 8.49 -3.73
CA GLY A 49 -25.74 9.21 -4.16
C GLY A 49 -25.82 9.38 -5.68
N ILE A 50 -24.69 9.39 -6.37
CA ILE A 50 -24.62 9.46 -7.85
C ILE A 50 -24.44 8.10 -8.53
N GLY A 51 -24.58 6.99 -7.79
CA GLY A 51 -24.63 5.63 -8.32
C GLY A 51 -23.28 4.95 -8.49
N PHE A 52 -22.22 5.39 -7.77
CA PHE A 52 -20.94 4.68 -7.72
C PHE A 52 -20.78 3.89 -6.41
N PRO A 53 -20.05 2.76 -6.44
CA PRO A 53 -19.64 2.04 -5.22
C PRO A 53 -18.77 2.91 -4.30
N PRO A 54 -18.79 2.70 -2.96
CA PRO A 54 -17.99 3.49 -2.00
C PRO A 54 -16.49 3.45 -2.27
N VAL A 55 -15.96 2.38 -2.86
CA VAL A 55 -14.55 2.27 -3.25
C VAL A 55 -14.10 3.37 -4.21
N MET A 56 -15.02 3.97 -4.97
CA MET A 56 -14.69 5.14 -5.80
C MET A 56 -14.19 6.32 -4.96
N ALA A 57 -14.73 6.50 -3.74
CA ALA A 57 -14.22 7.52 -2.82
C ALA A 57 -12.78 7.22 -2.35
N VAL A 58 -12.41 5.95 -2.23
CA VAL A 58 -11.01 5.56 -1.94
C VAL A 58 -10.09 5.88 -3.11
N TYR A 59 -10.52 5.62 -4.34
CA TYR A 59 -9.73 5.99 -5.53
C TYR A 59 -9.53 7.50 -5.64
N LEU A 60 -10.56 8.28 -5.33
CA LEU A 60 -10.45 9.74 -5.24
C LEU A 60 -9.50 10.15 -4.08
N ALA A 61 -9.59 9.49 -2.91
CA ALA A 61 -8.67 9.73 -1.81
C ALA A 61 -7.21 9.43 -2.18
N SER A 62 -6.97 8.43 -3.02
CA SER A 62 -5.61 8.14 -3.53
C SER A 62 -5.04 9.34 -4.32
N VAL A 63 -5.87 9.99 -5.16
CA VAL A 63 -5.46 11.16 -5.95
C VAL A 63 -5.29 12.42 -5.10
N PHE A 64 -6.24 12.68 -4.18
CA PHE A 64 -6.31 13.97 -3.48
C PHE A 64 -5.67 13.96 -2.10
N VAL A 65 -5.40 12.78 -1.53
CA VAL A 65 -4.86 12.64 -0.17
C VAL A 65 -3.58 11.80 -0.16
N VAL A 66 -3.63 10.51 -0.56
CA VAL A 66 -2.49 9.59 -0.41
C VAL A 66 -1.29 10.08 -1.19
N VAL A 67 -1.42 10.21 -2.51
CA VAL A 67 -0.30 10.61 -3.38
C VAL A 67 0.23 12.00 -3.01
N PRO A 68 -0.61 13.06 -2.83
CA PRO A 68 -0.13 14.36 -2.43
C PRO A 68 0.54 14.39 -1.05
N PHE A 69 -0.02 13.69 -0.05
CA PHE A 69 0.55 13.68 1.28
C PHE A 69 1.88 12.92 1.31
N GLU A 70 1.91 11.68 0.87
CA GLU A 70 3.09 10.82 0.99
C GLU A 70 4.24 11.31 0.11
N LEU A 71 3.97 11.60 -1.17
CA LEU A 71 4.97 12.14 -2.08
C LEU A 71 5.40 13.55 -1.65
N GLY A 72 4.44 14.40 -1.27
CA GLY A 72 4.72 15.75 -0.75
C GLY A 72 5.59 15.72 0.49
N TYR A 73 5.32 14.81 1.43
CA TYR A 73 6.16 14.62 2.61
C TYR A 73 7.58 14.16 2.25
N LEU A 74 7.72 13.21 1.32
CA LEU A 74 9.04 12.76 0.84
C LEU A 74 9.81 13.91 0.17
N ILE A 75 9.15 14.72 -0.68
CA ILE A 75 9.76 15.88 -1.33
C ILE A 75 10.17 16.93 -0.27
N TYR A 76 9.30 17.20 0.71
CA TYR A 76 9.63 18.09 1.81
C TYR A 76 10.87 17.63 2.59
N GLN A 77 10.95 16.36 2.93
CA GLN A 77 12.10 15.79 3.64
C GLN A 77 13.39 15.84 2.79
N ALA A 78 13.28 15.58 1.49
CA ALA A 78 14.41 15.68 0.57
C ALA A 78 14.95 17.13 0.53
N ARG A 79 14.07 18.12 0.36
CA ARG A 79 14.45 19.55 0.35
C ARG A 79 15.02 20.01 1.70
N LYS A 80 14.39 19.63 2.81
CA LYS A 80 14.85 19.95 4.17
C LYS A 80 16.26 19.45 4.44
N ASN A 81 16.61 18.28 3.91
CA ASN A 81 17.92 17.66 4.10
C ASN A 81 18.92 18.01 2.97
N GLY A 82 18.61 18.94 2.06
CA GLY A 82 19.47 19.33 0.96
C GLY A 82 19.81 18.19 0.01
N THR A 83 18.89 17.23 -0.16
CA THR A 83 19.13 16.01 -0.97
C THR A 83 18.02 15.76 -1.99
N SER A 84 18.20 14.76 -2.85
CA SER A 84 17.19 14.38 -3.84
C SER A 84 16.14 13.43 -3.26
N LEU A 85 14.94 13.36 -3.90
CA LEU A 85 13.91 12.38 -3.57
C LEU A 85 14.48 10.95 -3.62
N GLY A 86 15.33 10.69 -4.61
CA GLY A 86 16.01 9.40 -4.74
C GLY A 86 16.90 9.05 -3.54
N ASN A 87 17.50 10.02 -2.88
CA ASN A 87 18.39 9.77 -1.73
C ASN A 87 17.63 9.66 -0.40
N ILE A 88 16.43 10.25 -0.29
CA ILE A 88 15.62 10.12 0.91
C ILE A 88 14.92 8.75 1.01
N VAL A 89 14.67 8.11 -0.12
CA VAL A 89 14.17 6.74 -0.24
C VAL A 89 15.36 5.78 -0.22
N LEU A 90 15.57 5.07 0.89
CA LEU A 90 16.83 4.40 1.20
C LEU A 90 16.96 2.98 0.60
N TYR A 91 15.91 2.18 0.63
CA TYR A 91 15.94 0.80 0.15
C TYR A 91 15.82 0.72 -1.38
N ARG A 92 16.94 0.98 -2.10
CA ARG A 92 16.99 0.97 -3.57
C ARG A 92 18.12 0.11 -4.14
N GLN A 93 18.56 -0.90 -3.38
CA GLN A 93 19.58 -1.81 -3.89
C GLN A 93 19.05 -2.56 -5.11
N PRO A 94 19.83 -2.62 -6.21
CA PRO A 94 19.44 -3.40 -7.37
C PRO A 94 19.43 -4.88 -7.02
N VAL A 95 18.43 -5.61 -7.55
CA VAL A 95 18.33 -7.06 -7.43
C VAL A 95 18.55 -7.66 -8.82
N PRO A 96 19.39 -8.67 -8.98
CA PRO A 96 19.57 -9.35 -10.27
C PRO A 96 18.24 -9.82 -10.85
N LYS A 97 18.00 -9.64 -12.16
CA LYS A 97 16.70 -9.87 -12.80
C LYS A 97 16.10 -11.25 -12.48
N GLY A 98 16.86 -12.33 -12.60
CA GLY A 98 16.37 -13.67 -12.30
C GLY A 98 15.96 -13.85 -10.83
N GLN A 99 16.75 -13.27 -9.89
CA GLN A 99 16.41 -13.28 -8.47
C GLN A 99 15.19 -12.40 -8.18
N LEU A 100 15.05 -11.24 -8.84
CA LEU A 100 13.89 -10.37 -8.70
C LEU A 100 12.61 -11.10 -9.10
N VAL A 101 12.59 -11.75 -10.28
CA VAL A 101 11.43 -12.52 -10.75
C VAL A 101 11.06 -13.62 -9.76
N LEU A 102 12.05 -14.44 -9.33
CA LEU A 102 11.82 -15.51 -8.38
C LEU A 102 11.25 -14.98 -7.05
N LEU A 103 11.83 -13.92 -6.50
CA LEU A 103 11.35 -13.32 -5.26
C LEU A 103 9.93 -12.76 -5.41
N VAL A 104 9.65 -12.04 -6.49
CA VAL A 104 8.31 -11.49 -6.76
C VAL A 104 7.29 -12.62 -6.80
N VAL A 105 7.55 -13.71 -7.52
CA VAL A 105 6.64 -14.85 -7.58
C VAL A 105 6.44 -15.49 -6.20
N LEU A 106 7.51 -15.78 -5.48
CA LEU A 106 7.42 -16.42 -4.16
C LEU A 106 6.67 -15.53 -3.14
N LEU A 107 6.96 -14.23 -3.12
CA LEU A 107 6.35 -13.30 -2.17
C LEU A 107 4.89 -13.00 -2.53
N PHE A 108 4.57 -12.91 -3.81
CA PHE A 108 3.19 -12.75 -4.29
C PHE A 108 2.35 -13.99 -3.96
N VAL A 109 2.83 -15.18 -4.30
CA VAL A 109 2.12 -16.44 -3.99
C VAL A 109 2.01 -16.64 -2.48
N GLY A 110 3.11 -16.46 -1.74
CA GLY A 110 3.12 -16.61 -0.27
C GLY A 110 2.17 -15.62 0.41
N GLY A 111 2.18 -14.35 -0.01
CA GLY A 111 1.27 -13.34 0.49
C GLY A 111 -0.20 -13.62 0.11
N SER A 112 -0.46 -14.09 -1.11
CA SER A 112 -1.81 -14.50 -1.53
C SER A 112 -2.35 -15.66 -0.68
N VAL A 113 -1.53 -16.68 -0.43
CA VAL A 113 -1.91 -17.82 0.42
C VAL A 113 -2.17 -17.38 1.85
N LEU A 114 -1.25 -16.60 2.47
CA LEU A 114 -1.43 -16.11 3.83
C LEU A 114 -2.65 -15.20 3.97
N GLY A 115 -2.87 -14.30 3.03
CA GLY A 115 -4.05 -13.43 3.01
C GLY A 115 -5.34 -14.25 2.90
N ALA A 116 -5.40 -15.24 1.99
CA ALA A 116 -6.55 -16.11 1.83
C ALA A 116 -6.85 -16.95 3.08
N LEU A 117 -5.83 -17.49 3.74
CA LEU A 117 -5.98 -18.24 4.99
C LEU A 117 -6.52 -17.38 6.15
N LEU A 118 -6.21 -16.08 6.15
CA LEU A 118 -6.64 -15.14 7.18
C LEU A 118 -7.96 -14.43 6.84
N LEU A 119 -8.41 -14.49 5.59
CA LEU A 119 -9.65 -13.84 5.15
C LEU A 119 -10.90 -14.23 5.97
N PRO A 120 -11.10 -15.49 6.40
CA PRO A 120 -12.24 -15.85 7.28
C PRO A 120 -12.27 -15.05 8.59
N VAL A 121 -11.09 -14.66 9.11
CA VAL A 121 -11.03 -13.82 10.33
C VAL A 121 -11.58 -12.42 10.05
N ASP A 122 -11.28 -11.84 8.89
CA ASP A 122 -11.82 -10.55 8.49
C ASP A 122 -13.36 -10.57 8.38
N PHE A 123 -13.95 -11.66 7.88
CA PHE A 123 -15.41 -11.82 7.86
C PHE A 123 -15.99 -11.86 9.29
N ILE A 124 -15.37 -12.62 10.20
CA ILE A 124 -15.77 -12.67 11.61
C ILE A 124 -15.69 -11.28 12.25
N VAL A 125 -14.60 -10.55 12.00
CA VAL A 125 -14.42 -9.16 12.48
C VAL A 125 -15.49 -8.24 11.91
N LYS A 126 -15.76 -8.33 10.61
CA LYS A 126 -16.80 -7.53 9.96
C LYS A 126 -18.17 -7.78 10.56
N GLU A 127 -18.57 -9.04 10.69
CA GLU A 127 -19.91 -9.42 11.18
C GLU A 127 -20.12 -9.06 12.67
N ASN A 128 -19.10 -9.22 13.51
CA ASN A 128 -19.26 -9.03 14.95
C ASN A 128 -18.92 -7.62 15.44
N LEU A 129 -18.00 -6.91 14.78
CA LEU A 129 -17.54 -5.60 15.24
C LEU A 129 -17.98 -4.44 14.33
N PHE A 130 -18.25 -4.69 13.05
CA PHE A 130 -18.53 -3.67 12.03
C PHE A 130 -19.85 -3.88 11.28
N SER A 131 -20.75 -4.76 11.75
CA SER A 131 -22.07 -5.00 11.14
C SER A 131 -22.96 -3.75 11.10
N TRP A 132 -22.67 -2.75 11.94
CA TRP A 132 -23.36 -1.46 12.00
C TRP A 132 -22.96 -0.48 10.90
N VAL A 133 -21.87 -0.76 10.13
CA VAL A 133 -21.39 0.13 9.07
C VAL A 133 -22.39 0.12 7.90
N PRO A 134 -22.97 1.28 7.53
CA PRO A 134 -23.91 1.33 6.40
C PRO A 134 -23.23 0.97 5.08
N SER A 135 -23.97 0.36 4.15
CA SER A 135 -23.45 -0.07 2.84
C SER A 135 -22.77 1.05 2.05
N GLY A 136 -23.22 2.31 2.19
CA GLY A 136 -22.60 3.47 1.55
C GLY A 136 -21.21 3.84 2.10
N TYR A 137 -20.79 3.24 3.21
CA TYR A 137 -19.47 3.38 3.82
C TYR A 137 -18.68 2.06 3.85
N ASP A 138 -19.23 1.00 3.31
CA ASP A 138 -18.53 -0.28 3.18
C ASP A 138 -17.81 -0.34 1.85
N VAL A 139 -16.48 -0.18 1.87
CA VAL A 139 -15.63 -0.21 0.66
C VAL A 139 -15.66 -1.54 -0.08
N THR A 140 -16.11 -2.62 0.58
CA THR A 140 -16.25 -3.95 -0.02
C THR A 140 -17.62 -4.14 -0.67
N TYR A 141 -18.58 -3.24 -0.39
CA TYR A 141 -19.92 -3.30 -0.97
C TYR A 141 -19.88 -3.03 -2.47
N GLY A 142 -20.45 -3.90 -3.25
CA GLY A 142 -20.39 -3.85 -4.70
C GLY A 142 -19.12 -4.48 -5.31
N LEU A 143 -18.14 -4.93 -4.48
CA LEU A 143 -16.97 -5.67 -4.96
C LEU A 143 -17.11 -7.18 -4.79
N TYR A 144 -17.80 -7.61 -3.71
CA TYR A 144 -17.94 -9.03 -3.36
C TYR A 144 -19.40 -9.49 -3.20
N GLY A 145 -20.39 -8.61 -3.47
CA GLY A 145 -21.79 -8.94 -3.24
C GLY A 145 -22.71 -8.27 -4.25
N ASP A 146 -23.23 -7.11 -3.94
CA ASP A 146 -24.35 -6.50 -4.64
C ASP A 146 -23.92 -5.64 -5.86
N VAL A 147 -23.13 -6.23 -6.76
CA VAL A 147 -22.66 -5.57 -8.01
C VAL A 147 -23.85 -5.10 -8.85
N ALA A 148 -24.96 -5.86 -8.84
CA ALA A 148 -26.19 -5.57 -9.59
C ALA A 148 -26.88 -4.23 -9.19
N ARG A 149 -26.52 -3.66 -8.04
CA ARG A 149 -27.00 -2.35 -7.61
C ARG A 149 -26.50 -1.20 -8.47
N PHE A 150 -25.34 -1.36 -9.10
CA PHE A 150 -24.66 -0.32 -9.85
C PHE A 150 -24.78 -0.56 -11.36
N SER A 151 -24.91 0.51 -12.15
CA SER A 151 -24.89 0.35 -13.60
C SER A 151 -23.53 -0.14 -14.09
N THR A 152 -23.53 -0.98 -15.13
CA THR A 152 -22.30 -1.45 -15.78
C THR A 152 -21.39 -0.29 -16.19
N THR A 153 -21.98 0.82 -16.64
CA THR A 153 -21.23 2.04 -17.01
C THR A 153 -20.50 2.63 -15.80
N ALA A 154 -21.17 2.77 -14.63
CA ALA A 154 -20.54 3.29 -13.42
C ALA A 154 -19.39 2.39 -12.96
N LEU A 155 -19.60 1.08 -12.99
CA LEU A 155 -18.58 0.08 -12.64
C LEU A 155 -17.36 0.14 -13.58
N LEU A 156 -17.58 0.24 -14.90
CA LEU A 156 -16.50 0.36 -15.88
C LEU A 156 -15.74 1.69 -15.73
N VAL A 157 -16.44 2.80 -15.54
CA VAL A 157 -15.80 4.12 -15.29
C VAL A 157 -14.92 4.04 -14.03
N MET A 158 -15.46 3.49 -12.94
CA MET A 158 -14.69 3.28 -11.71
C MET A 158 -13.47 2.39 -11.94
N TRP A 159 -13.64 1.29 -12.68
CA TRP A 159 -12.55 0.36 -12.98
C TRP A 159 -11.44 1.01 -13.81
N VAL A 160 -11.80 1.69 -14.91
CA VAL A 160 -10.83 2.41 -15.77
C VAL A 160 -10.08 3.49 -14.98
N PHE A 161 -10.79 4.25 -14.13
CA PHE A 161 -10.19 5.27 -13.28
C PHE A 161 -9.25 4.64 -12.22
N GLY A 162 -9.64 3.49 -11.66
CA GLY A 162 -8.87 2.78 -10.65
C GLY A 162 -7.52 2.21 -11.16
N LEU A 163 -7.42 1.88 -12.46
CA LEU A 163 -6.19 1.28 -13.00
C LEU A 163 -4.95 2.16 -12.80
N PRO A 164 -4.86 3.40 -13.31
CA PRO A 164 -3.68 4.22 -13.11
C PRO A 164 -3.49 4.65 -11.66
N VAL A 165 -4.56 4.83 -10.90
CA VAL A 165 -4.53 5.41 -9.56
C VAL A 165 -4.28 4.35 -8.49
N ASN A 166 -5.14 3.34 -8.42
CA ASN A 166 -5.10 2.35 -7.35
C ASN A 166 -4.18 1.16 -7.66
N VAL A 167 -3.97 0.82 -8.95
CA VAL A 167 -3.09 -0.30 -9.31
C VAL A 167 -1.63 0.15 -9.42
N ILE A 168 -1.37 1.40 -9.84
CA ILE A 168 0.00 1.85 -10.13
C ILE A 168 0.44 2.97 -9.19
N ALA A 169 -0.20 4.15 -9.26
CA ALA A 169 0.30 5.36 -8.58
C ALA A 169 0.28 5.21 -7.04
N GLY A 170 -0.82 4.73 -6.48
CA GLY A 170 -0.94 4.46 -5.03
C GLY A 170 0.15 3.52 -4.54
N PRO A 171 0.21 2.25 -5.01
CA PRO A 171 1.24 1.30 -4.62
C PRO A 171 2.67 1.80 -4.74
N VAL A 172 2.98 2.50 -5.85
CA VAL A 172 4.34 3.04 -6.05
C VAL A 172 4.69 4.06 -4.97
N VAL A 173 3.80 5.01 -4.70
CA VAL A 173 4.03 6.06 -3.70
C VAL A 173 4.02 5.49 -2.29
N GLU A 174 3.10 4.58 -1.97
CA GLU A 174 3.05 3.90 -0.68
C GLU A 174 4.32 3.07 -0.42
N GLU A 175 4.85 2.35 -1.39
CA GLU A 175 6.10 1.61 -1.20
C GLU A 175 7.31 2.55 -1.02
N MET A 176 7.36 3.67 -1.75
CA MET A 176 8.39 4.69 -1.51
C MET A 176 8.30 5.26 -0.09
N TYR A 177 7.09 5.52 0.40
CA TYR A 177 6.85 6.09 1.71
C TYR A 177 7.05 5.05 2.84
N PHE A 178 6.31 3.93 2.81
CA PHE A 178 6.34 2.94 3.90
C PHE A 178 7.61 2.10 3.90
N ARG A 179 8.06 1.57 2.76
CA ARG A 179 9.21 0.65 2.68
C ARG A 179 10.52 1.38 2.36
N GLY A 180 10.45 2.46 1.59
CA GLY A 180 11.62 3.22 1.21
C GLY A 180 12.04 4.27 2.24
N TYR A 181 11.07 4.89 2.93
CA TYR A 181 11.35 5.96 3.88
C TYR A 181 11.14 5.54 5.35
N LEU A 182 9.98 4.98 5.70
CA LEU A 182 9.65 4.69 7.11
C LEU A 182 10.36 3.43 7.63
N LEU A 183 10.33 2.32 6.88
CA LEU A 183 10.90 1.04 7.32
C LEU A 183 12.40 1.14 7.69
N PRO A 184 13.28 1.77 6.90
CA PRO A 184 14.68 1.95 7.30
C PRO A 184 14.84 2.74 8.61
N ARG A 185 13.95 3.69 8.88
CA ARG A 185 14.00 4.58 10.06
C ARG A 185 13.44 3.97 11.35
N ILE A 186 13.00 2.73 11.27
CA ILE A 186 12.64 1.87 12.42
C ILE A 186 13.52 0.63 12.50
N SER A 187 14.65 0.60 11.78
CA SER A 187 15.58 -0.54 11.71
C SER A 187 16.17 -0.96 13.07
N ARG A 188 16.11 -0.07 14.08
CA ARG A 188 16.48 -0.41 15.48
C ARG A 188 15.68 -1.57 16.06
N PHE A 189 14.51 -1.88 15.53
CA PHE A 189 13.70 -3.04 15.93
C PHE A 189 14.16 -4.35 15.26
N GLY A 190 15.25 -4.33 14.47
CA GLY A 190 15.83 -5.51 13.83
C GLY A 190 14.80 -6.26 12.98
N VAL A 191 14.70 -7.57 13.22
CA VAL A 191 13.78 -8.47 12.50
C VAL A 191 12.29 -8.14 12.72
N TRP A 192 11.95 -7.38 13.76
CA TRP A 192 10.58 -6.95 14.04
C TRP A 192 10.17 -5.71 13.26
N ALA A 193 11.12 -4.98 12.66
CA ALA A 193 10.81 -3.78 11.91
C ALA A 193 9.85 -4.01 10.73
N PRO A 194 10.01 -5.06 9.88
CA PRO A 194 9.03 -5.34 8.81
C PRO A 194 7.65 -5.69 9.35
N LEU A 195 7.55 -6.45 10.44
CA LEU A 195 6.27 -6.78 11.06
C LEU A 195 5.58 -5.51 11.58
N LEU A 196 6.29 -4.68 12.35
CA LEU A 196 5.76 -3.40 12.85
C LEU A 196 5.29 -2.50 11.71
N ASN A 197 6.11 -2.35 10.66
CA ASN A 197 5.76 -1.57 9.48
C ASN A 197 4.50 -2.10 8.78
N THR A 198 4.36 -3.45 8.64
CA THR A 198 3.20 -4.07 8.00
C THR A 198 1.93 -3.92 8.85
N VAL A 199 2.03 -4.10 10.18
CA VAL A 199 0.91 -3.91 11.08
C VAL A 199 0.41 -2.46 11.02
N LEU A 200 1.31 -1.48 11.10
CA LEU A 200 0.96 -0.07 11.01
C LEU A 200 0.43 0.32 9.63
N PHE A 201 0.99 -0.24 8.56
CA PHE A 201 0.47 -0.11 7.20
C PHE A 201 -0.94 -0.71 7.05
N SER A 202 -1.21 -1.84 7.69
CA SER A 202 -2.56 -2.41 7.66
C SER A 202 -3.55 -1.56 8.47
N LEU A 203 -3.15 -1.05 9.65
CA LEU A 203 -3.95 -0.15 10.47
C LEU A 203 -4.24 1.19 9.80
N TYR A 204 -3.30 1.72 9.02
CA TYR A 204 -3.49 2.95 8.26
C TYR A 204 -4.75 2.94 7.36
N HIS A 205 -5.24 1.76 6.96
CA HIS A 205 -6.46 1.62 6.16
C HIS A 205 -7.74 1.71 7.02
N PHE A 206 -7.86 2.77 7.83
CA PHE A 206 -9.01 3.01 8.71
C PHE A 206 -10.37 3.01 8.00
N PHE A 207 -10.40 3.33 6.71
CA PHE A 207 -11.59 3.27 5.87
C PHE A 207 -12.02 1.84 5.50
N ASN A 208 -11.18 0.84 5.77
CA ASN A 208 -11.45 -0.60 5.61
C ASN A 208 -10.92 -1.38 6.83
N PRO A 209 -11.53 -1.18 8.02
CA PRO A 209 -11.01 -1.74 9.27
C PRO A 209 -11.19 -3.25 9.37
N PHE A 210 -12.14 -3.82 8.66
CA PHE A 210 -12.39 -5.26 8.68
C PHE A 210 -11.45 -6.07 7.78
N GLY A 211 -10.73 -5.46 6.84
CA GLY A 211 -9.69 -6.12 6.03
C GLY A 211 -8.30 -6.10 6.67
N PHE A 212 -8.21 -5.92 7.99
CA PHE A 212 -6.95 -5.68 8.68
C PHE A 212 -6.06 -6.93 8.76
N ILE A 213 -6.62 -8.08 9.13
CA ILE A 213 -5.85 -9.29 9.42
C ILE A 213 -5.32 -9.94 8.13
N SER A 214 -6.19 -10.10 7.12
CA SER A 214 -5.76 -10.67 5.83
C SER A 214 -4.75 -9.77 5.11
N ARG A 215 -4.86 -8.44 5.28
CA ARG A 215 -3.89 -7.48 4.74
C ARG A 215 -2.52 -7.63 5.39
N ILE A 216 -2.43 -7.87 6.70
CA ILE A 216 -1.14 -8.23 7.34
C ILE A 216 -0.56 -9.46 6.67
N GLY A 217 -1.34 -10.54 6.53
CA GLY A 217 -0.89 -11.77 5.88
C GLY A 217 -0.37 -11.55 4.46
N SER A 218 -1.10 -10.80 3.66
CA SER A 218 -0.73 -10.53 2.27
C SER A 218 0.55 -9.70 2.14
N PHE A 219 0.71 -8.68 2.96
CA PHE A 219 1.79 -7.68 2.82
C PHE A 219 3.05 -7.99 3.62
N LEU A 220 2.97 -8.87 4.63
CA LEU A 220 4.10 -9.23 5.47
C LEU A 220 5.28 -9.86 4.69
N PRO A 221 5.06 -10.84 3.78
CA PRO A 221 6.16 -11.41 3.01
C PRO A 221 6.92 -10.37 2.19
N MET A 222 6.21 -9.46 1.51
CA MET A 222 6.87 -8.46 0.67
C MET A 222 7.61 -7.40 1.50
N ALA A 223 7.14 -7.05 2.70
CA ALA A 223 7.84 -6.15 3.61
C ALA A 223 9.16 -6.77 4.09
N TYR A 224 9.17 -8.06 4.41
CA TYR A 224 10.41 -8.80 4.69
C TYR A 224 11.31 -8.89 3.47
N GLY A 225 10.76 -9.09 2.27
CA GLY A 225 11.51 -9.07 1.01
C GLY A 225 12.21 -7.73 0.77
N ALA A 226 11.51 -6.61 0.95
CA ALA A 226 12.07 -5.27 0.84
C ALA A 226 13.16 -5.01 1.88
N TRP A 227 12.94 -5.40 3.13
CA TRP A 227 13.89 -5.26 4.23
C TRP A 227 15.15 -6.10 4.00
N TRP A 228 15.00 -7.39 3.66
CA TRP A 228 16.10 -8.31 3.43
C TRP A 228 16.98 -7.88 2.26
N LYS A 229 16.36 -7.50 1.15
CA LYS A 229 17.09 -7.06 -0.07
C LYS A 229 17.47 -5.59 -0.05
N ARG A 230 17.03 -4.82 0.94
CA ARG A 230 17.12 -3.36 0.94
C ARG A 230 16.66 -2.76 -0.40
N SER A 231 15.53 -3.27 -0.91
CA SER A 231 15.02 -2.97 -2.24
C SER A 231 13.50 -2.87 -2.27
N ILE A 232 13.00 -1.65 -2.44
CA ILE A 232 11.56 -1.40 -2.62
C ILE A 232 11.03 -1.94 -3.94
N TYR A 233 11.90 -2.18 -4.93
CA TYR A 233 11.47 -2.71 -6.22
C TYR A 233 10.80 -4.07 -6.09
N VAL A 234 11.25 -4.88 -5.14
CA VAL A 234 10.64 -6.18 -4.83
C VAL A 234 9.21 -6.00 -4.32
N SER A 235 9.02 -5.18 -3.27
CA SER A 235 7.69 -4.99 -2.67
C SER A 235 6.78 -4.17 -3.58
N MET A 236 7.29 -3.20 -4.31
CA MET A 236 6.52 -2.39 -5.25
C MET A 236 5.88 -3.24 -6.36
N ILE A 237 6.64 -4.17 -6.96
CA ILE A 237 6.09 -5.05 -8.00
C ILE A 237 5.05 -5.99 -7.39
N VAL A 238 5.30 -6.57 -6.21
CA VAL A 238 4.34 -7.45 -5.52
C VAL A 238 3.06 -6.70 -5.17
N HIS A 239 3.16 -5.46 -4.67
CA HIS A 239 1.99 -4.62 -4.33
C HIS A 239 1.16 -4.29 -5.59
N VAL A 240 1.82 -3.86 -6.67
CA VAL A 240 1.14 -3.64 -7.97
C VAL A 240 0.44 -4.92 -8.44
N LEU A 241 1.07 -6.09 -8.31
CA LEU A 241 0.44 -7.37 -8.70
C LEU A 241 -0.78 -7.69 -7.84
N PHE A 242 -0.77 -7.44 -6.52
CA PHE A 242 -1.96 -7.62 -5.68
C PHE A 242 -3.12 -6.74 -6.14
N ASN A 243 -2.86 -5.45 -6.37
CA ASN A 243 -3.91 -4.54 -6.80
C ASN A 243 -4.36 -4.83 -8.24
N PHE A 244 -3.46 -5.24 -9.14
CA PHE A 244 -3.80 -5.67 -10.49
C PHE A 244 -4.68 -6.93 -10.47
N THR A 245 -4.35 -7.93 -9.66
CA THR A 245 -5.16 -9.15 -9.53
C THR A 245 -6.56 -8.82 -9.02
N THR A 246 -6.68 -7.91 -8.04
CA THR A 246 -7.97 -7.41 -7.56
C THR A 246 -8.73 -6.70 -8.68
N ALA A 247 -8.07 -5.85 -9.47
CA ALA A 247 -8.70 -5.16 -10.60
C ALA A 247 -9.19 -6.14 -11.67
N VAL A 248 -8.41 -7.18 -11.99
CA VAL A 248 -8.84 -8.25 -12.91
C VAL A 248 -10.06 -8.97 -12.36
N PHE A 249 -10.07 -9.34 -11.08
CA PHE A 249 -11.22 -9.99 -10.44
C PHE A 249 -12.48 -9.12 -10.52
N ILE A 250 -12.37 -7.82 -10.22
CA ILE A 250 -13.49 -6.86 -10.34
C ILE A 250 -14.00 -6.81 -11.79
N LEU A 251 -13.11 -6.76 -12.79
CA LEU A 251 -13.52 -6.78 -14.19
C LEU A 251 -14.31 -8.05 -14.55
N LEU A 252 -13.86 -9.22 -14.10
CA LEU A 252 -14.55 -10.48 -14.34
C LEU A 252 -15.93 -10.54 -13.67
N LEU A 253 -16.10 -9.88 -12.50
CA LEU A 253 -17.40 -9.69 -11.88
C LEU A 253 -18.30 -8.77 -12.70
N ILE A 254 -17.78 -7.64 -13.19
CA ILE A 254 -18.52 -6.68 -14.04
C ILE A 254 -19.00 -7.36 -15.34
N LEU A 255 -18.17 -8.26 -15.92
CA LEU A 255 -18.48 -9.01 -17.14
C LEU A 255 -19.41 -10.21 -16.89
N GLY A 256 -19.83 -10.48 -15.66
CA GLY A 256 -20.74 -11.57 -15.31
C GLY A 256 -20.12 -12.97 -15.34
N ILE A 257 -18.78 -13.10 -15.44
CA ILE A 257 -18.11 -14.38 -15.57
C ILE A 257 -18.25 -15.24 -14.30
N PHE A 258 -18.40 -14.62 -13.13
CA PHE A 258 -18.61 -15.29 -11.84
C PHE A 258 -20.04 -15.13 -11.28
N GLY A 259 -21.06 -15.01 -12.14
CA GLY A 259 -22.44 -14.82 -11.69
C GLY A 259 -22.75 -13.39 -11.30
N GLY A 260 -22.15 -12.43 -11.98
CA GLY A 260 -22.34 -11.00 -11.76
C GLY A 260 -23.61 -10.43 -12.42
N VAL A 261 -23.62 -9.14 -12.70
CA VAL A 261 -24.75 -8.32 -13.13
C VAL A 261 -25.63 -9.02 -14.17
N PRO A 262 -26.95 -9.25 -13.90
CA PRO A 262 -27.91 -9.53 -14.98
C PRO A 262 -27.91 -8.33 -15.94
N GLY A 263 -27.75 -8.59 -17.24
CA GLY A 263 -27.75 -7.57 -18.29
C GLY A 263 -29.06 -6.81 -18.41
#